data_1fc501385e84e6274aba399892925d5e
#
_entry.id   1fc501385e84e6274aba399892925d5e
#
_cell.length_a   1.000
_cell.length_b   1.000
_cell.length_c   1.000
_cell.angle_alpha   90.00
_cell.angle_beta   90.00
_cell.angle_gamma   90.00
#
_symmetry.space_group_name_H-M   'P 1'
#
loop_
_entity.id
_entity.type
_entity.pdbx_description
1 polymer ?
#
loop_
_entity_poly.entity_id
_entity_poly.type
_entity_poly.pdbx_seq_one_letter_code
_entity_poly.pdbx_strand_id
1 'polypeptide(L)'
;MKITLVKSSFYFTYIFLITTGTICFIEALRNPVPKIRHIMNLETCISVVAGYFYGLFLDKLNKAEKENETKNKSNSLKETNDSLEDDDSLEDDELENKKKNSLPFEKINDMRYTDWAISTPLMLLVLCMVLGLENKITVKFIPFILILLFNFLMLGSGYIGELGYLTTTQANVIGFIFFFLMYGTIWNVYMTSKKITKQSFIIYALFVILWALYGVFYQTQQLTKIFGYNILDLFSKAFVGIFFWIYLTKTIKF
;
A
#
# COMPACT_ATOMS: atom_id res chain seq x y z
N MET A 1 -13.33 -8.87 12.55
CA MET A 1 -12.96 -7.42 12.63
C MET A 1 -14.16 -6.58 12.21
N LYS A 2 -14.41 -5.42 12.84
CA LYS A 2 -15.57 -4.58 12.48
C LYS A 2 -15.28 -3.79 11.19
N ILE A 3 -16.25 -3.73 10.25
CA ILE A 3 -16.16 -2.99 8.98
C ILE A 3 -15.87 -1.50 9.19
N THR A 4 -16.44 -0.92 10.24
CA THR A 4 -16.20 0.49 10.63
C THR A 4 -14.72 0.77 10.86
N LEU A 5 -13.97 -0.16 11.48
CA LEU A 5 -12.54 0.00 11.73
C LEU A 5 -11.75 -0.02 10.42
N VAL A 6 -12.11 -0.92 9.48
CA VAL A 6 -11.48 -0.98 8.15
C VAL A 6 -11.73 0.33 7.40
N LYS A 7 -12.96 0.84 7.41
CA LYS A 7 -13.29 2.11 6.76
C LYS A 7 -12.53 3.29 7.37
N SER A 8 -12.45 3.36 8.70
CA SER A 8 -11.68 4.40 9.39
C SER A 8 -10.20 4.37 9.00
N SER A 9 -9.62 3.17 8.79
CA SER A 9 -8.21 3.05 8.37
C SER A 9 -7.95 3.64 6.98
N PHE A 10 -8.91 3.56 6.03
CA PHE A 10 -8.79 4.23 4.73
C PHE A 10 -8.73 5.75 4.88
N TYR A 11 -9.65 6.35 5.66
CA TYR A 11 -9.65 7.80 5.89
C TYR A 11 -8.39 8.26 6.58
N PHE A 12 -7.95 7.52 7.60
CA PHE A 12 -6.74 7.85 8.36
C PHE A 12 -5.51 7.86 7.44
N THR A 13 -5.30 6.79 6.69
CA THR A 13 -4.18 6.69 5.74
C THR A 13 -4.25 7.76 4.67
N TYR A 14 -5.45 8.05 4.12
CA TYR A 14 -5.65 9.10 3.14
C TYR A 14 -5.20 10.48 3.66
N ILE A 15 -5.65 10.86 4.86
CA ILE A 15 -5.32 12.15 5.47
C ILE A 15 -3.80 12.28 5.67
N PHE A 16 -3.16 11.23 6.18
CA PHE A 16 -1.71 11.25 6.41
C PHE A 16 -0.92 11.29 5.10
N LEU A 17 -1.36 10.60 4.05
CA LEU A 17 -0.72 10.68 2.73
C LEU A 17 -0.76 12.10 2.17
N ILE A 18 -1.93 12.77 2.21
CA ILE A 18 -2.05 14.15 1.72
C ILE A 18 -1.18 15.09 2.56
N THR A 19 -1.19 14.93 3.88
CA THR A 19 -0.34 15.74 4.79
C THR A 19 1.14 15.55 4.48
N THR A 20 1.60 14.31 4.35
CA THR A 20 3.00 13.99 4.03
C THR A 20 3.40 14.55 2.68
N GLY A 21 2.57 14.35 1.65
CA GLY A 21 2.81 14.88 0.32
C GLY A 21 2.96 16.41 0.34
N THR A 22 2.11 17.11 1.09
CA THR A 22 2.17 18.57 1.24
C THR A 22 3.47 19.01 1.92
N ILE A 23 3.86 18.36 3.02
CA ILE A 23 5.11 18.66 3.75
C ILE A 23 6.32 18.45 2.83
N CYS A 24 6.40 17.29 2.17
CA CYS A 24 7.50 16.95 1.27
C CYS A 24 7.57 17.89 0.08
N PHE A 25 6.43 18.30 -0.49
CA PHE A 25 6.37 19.26 -1.60
C PHE A 25 6.91 20.63 -1.18
N ILE A 26 6.47 21.18 -0.05
CA ILE A 26 6.97 22.46 0.47
C ILE A 26 8.48 22.38 0.71
N GLU A 27 8.96 21.29 1.27
CA GLU A 27 10.40 21.11 1.50
C GLU A 27 11.17 20.97 0.18
N ALA A 28 10.64 20.27 -0.82
CA ALA A 28 11.24 20.16 -2.13
C ALA A 28 11.41 21.52 -2.82
N LEU A 29 10.49 22.47 -2.59
CA LEU A 29 10.59 23.82 -3.13
C LEU A 29 11.64 24.69 -2.41
N ARG A 30 11.83 24.45 -1.10
CA ARG A 30 12.65 25.33 -0.23
C ARG A 30 14.07 24.82 -0.03
N ASN A 31 14.31 23.53 -0.16
CA ASN A 31 15.60 22.95 0.19
C ASN A 31 16.70 23.30 -0.80
N PRO A 32 17.82 23.91 -0.36
CA PRO A 32 18.92 24.31 -1.24
C PRO A 32 19.75 23.12 -1.73
N VAL A 33 19.70 21.96 -1.05
CA VAL A 33 20.51 20.79 -1.38
C VAL A 33 19.82 19.95 -2.45
N PRO A 34 20.36 19.87 -3.69
CA PRO A 34 19.69 19.20 -4.81
C PRO A 34 19.30 17.74 -4.54
N LYS A 35 20.18 16.98 -3.85
CA LYS A 35 19.91 15.57 -3.54
C LYS A 35 18.72 15.40 -2.59
N ILE A 36 18.60 16.24 -1.56
CA ILE A 36 17.47 16.24 -0.63
C ILE A 36 16.20 16.66 -1.38
N ARG A 37 16.27 17.70 -2.19
CA ARG A 37 15.15 18.16 -3.02
C ARG A 37 14.62 17.05 -3.93
N HIS A 38 15.49 16.26 -4.56
CA HIS A 38 15.05 15.13 -5.40
C HIS A 38 14.34 14.05 -4.58
N ILE A 39 14.84 13.71 -3.39
CA ILE A 39 14.17 12.75 -2.50
C ILE A 39 12.81 13.27 -2.08
N MET A 40 12.71 14.54 -1.67
CA MET A 40 11.42 15.14 -1.27
C MET A 40 10.42 15.21 -2.43
N ASN A 41 10.87 15.46 -3.67
CA ASN A 41 10.01 15.38 -4.85
C ASN A 41 9.48 13.95 -5.08
N LEU A 42 10.32 12.94 -4.91
CA LEU A 42 9.88 11.54 -5.03
C LEU A 42 8.89 11.15 -3.94
N GLU A 43 9.12 11.56 -2.69
CA GLU A 43 8.17 11.35 -1.59
C GLU A 43 6.83 12.07 -1.83
N THR A 44 6.87 13.25 -2.43
CA THR A 44 5.66 13.95 -2.89
C THR A 44 4.92 13.11 -3.94
N CYS A 45 5.63 12.60 -4.95
CA CYS A 45 5.02 11.75 -5.98
C CYS A 45 4.41 10.47 -5.40
N ILE A 46 5.11 9.80 -4.48
CA ILE A 46 4.61 8.60 -3.78
C ILE A 46 3.31 8.92 -3.06
N SER A 47 3.31 10.01 -2.29
CA SER A 47 2.15 10.43 -1.49
C SER A 47 0.96 10.86 -2.37
N VAL A 48 1.21 11.54 -3.50
CA VAL A 48 0.17 11.96 -4.45
C VAL A 48 -0.45 10.74 -5.14
N VAL A 49 0.37 9.81 -5.63
CA VAL A 49 -0.12 8.58 -6.26
C VAL A 49 -0.95 7.76 -5.28
N ALA A 50 -0.41 7.46 -4.10
CA ALA A 50 -1.13 6.70 -3.10
C ALA A 50 -2.40 7.43 -2.62
N GLY A 51 -2.33 8.75 -2.39
CA GLY A 51 -3.49 9.58 -2.03
C GLY A 51 -4.59 9.55 -3.08
N TYR A 52 -4.24 9.61 -4.37
CA TYR A 52 -5.21 9.45 -5.45
C TYR A 52 -5.94 8.10 -5.38
N PHE A 53 -5.21 7.00 -5.22
CA PHE A 53 -5.83 5.67 -5.11
C PHE A 53 -6.67 5.54 -3.84
N TYR A 54 -6.23 6.06 -2.70
CA TYR A 54 -7.03 6.07 -1.47
C TYR A 54 -8.31 6.90 -1.61
N GLY A 55 -8.28 8.00 -2.35
CA GLY A 55 -9.48 8.74 -2.75
C GLY A 55 -10.46 7.89 -3.56
N LEU A 56 -9.95 7.13 -4.54
CA LEU A 56 -10.78 6.20 -5.32
C LEU A 56 -11.35 5.04 -4.47
N PHE A 57 -10.56 4.51 -3.53
CA PHE A 57 -11.04 3.47 -2.60
C PHE A 57 -12.21 3.97 -1.76
N LEU A 58 -12.08 5.19 -1.20
CA LEU A 58 -13.12 5.83 -0.41
C LEU A 58 -14.38 6.13 -1.23
N ASP A 59 -14.24 6.60 -2.46
CA ASP A 59 -15.39 6.81 -3.37
C ASP A 59 -16.16 5.50 -3.62
N LYS A 60 -15.44 4.40 -3.91
CA LYS A 60 -16.07 3.08 -4.09
C LYS A 60 -16.77 2.57 -2.84
N LEU A 61 -16.15 2.73 -1.66
CA LEU A 61 -16.76 2.32 -0.39
C LEU A 61 -18.03 3.12 -0.09
N ASN A 62 -17.98 4.44 -0.28
CA ASN A 62 -19.13 5.31 -0.02
C ASN A 62 -20.29 5.08 -1.01
N LYS A 63 -20.00 4.75 -2.28
CA LYS A 63 -21.02 4.38 -3.27
C LYS A 63 -21.70 3.07 -2.89
N ALA A 64 -20.94 2.04 -2.54
CA ALA A 64 -21.49 0.75 -2.12
C ALA A 64 -22.36 0.85 -0.87
N GLU A 65 -21.99 1.70 0.11
CA GLU A 65 -22.83 1.92 1.28
C GLU A 65 -24.17 2.58 0.91
N LYS A 66 -24.15 3.65 0.11
CA LYS A 66 -25.39 4.33 -0.33
C LYS A 66 -26.31 3.39 -1.10
N GLU A 67 -25.76 2.53 -1.97
CA GLU A 67 -26.54 1.52 -2.70
C GLU A 67 -27.19 0.51 -1.74
N ASN A 68 -26.44 0.05 -0.72
CA ASN A 68 -26.96 -0.88 0.29
C ASN A 68 -28.05 -0.23 1.16
N GLU A 69 -27.88 1.02 1.58
CA GLU A 69 -28.90 1.77 2.34
C GLU A 69 -30.19 1.97 1.53
N THR A 70 -30.08 2.27 0.24
CA THR A 70 -31.22 2.46 -0.66
C THR A 70 -31.99 1.16 -0.84
N LYS A 71 -31.27 0.02 -1.02
CA LYS A 71 -31.89 -1.31 -1.15
C LYS A 71 -32.60 -1.76 0.13
N ASN A 72 -31.94 -1.56 1.29
CA ASN A 72 -32.56 -1.90 2.58
C ASN A 72 -33.83 -1.10 2.83
N LYS A 73 -33.87 0.19 2.45
CA LYS A 73 -35.10 1.00 2.53
C LYS A 73 -36.18 0.51 1.56
N SER A 74 -35.81 0.09 0.34
CA SER A 74 -36.74 -0.47 -0.64
C SER A 74 -37.34 -1.80 -0.19
N ASN A 75 -36.52 -2.68 0.41
CA ASN A 75 -37.00 -3.97 0.91
C ASN A 75 -37.91 -3.81 2.15
N SER A 76 -37.58 -2.94 3.10
CA SER A 76 -38.45 -2.68 4.25
C SER A 76 -39.78 -2.03 3.85
N LEU A 77 -39.88 -1.33 2.71
CA LEU A 77 -41.13 -0.82 2.16
C LEU A 77 -41.95 -1.91 1.43
N LYS A 78 -41.31 -2.96 0.91
CA LYS A 78 -41.99 -4.11 0.30
C LYS A 78 -42.53 -5.07 1.35
N GLU A 79 -41.76 -5.37 2.40
CA GLU A 79 -42.21 -6.23 3.51
C GLU A 79 -43.42 -5.69 4.26
N THR A 80 -43.66 -4.36 4.24
CA THR A 80 -44.88 -3.74 4.78
C THR A 80 -46.11 -3.90 3.87
N ASN A 81 -45.94 -4.28 2.59
CA ASN A 81 -47.03 -4.41 1.63
C ASN A 81 -47.37 -5.87 1.25
N ASP A 82 -46.46 -6.83 1.50
CA ASP A 82 -46.63 -8.27 1.15
C ASP A 82 -46.68 -9.14 2.42
N SER A 83 -47.71 -9.00 3.21
CA SER A 83 -48.06 -10.00 4.22
C SER A 83 -49.09 -10.99 3.69
N LEU A 84 -48.80 -11.70 2.59
CA LEU A 84 -49.53 -12.88 2.11
C LEU A 84 -48.91 -13.37 0.79
N GLU A 85 -47.95 -14.32 0.86
CA GLU A 85 -47.82 -15.43 -0.09
C GLU A 85 -46.54 -16.23 0.25
N ASP A 86 -46.76 -17.51 0.52
CA ASP A 86 -45.74 -18.55 0.69
C ASP A 86 -45.02 -18.80 -0.62
N ASP A 87 -43.69 -18.82 -0.68
CA ASP A 87 -43.00 -19.49 -1.76
C ASP A 87 -41.55 -19.94 -1.44
N ASP A 88 -41.19 -21.09 -1.95
CA ASP A 88 -40.00 -21.92 -1.76
C ASP A 88 -38.75 -21.43 -2.53
N SER A 89 -38.67 -20.14 -2.95
CA SER A 89 -37.59 -19.59 -3.78
C SER A 89 -36.54 -18.77 -3.02
N LEU A 90 -36.50 -18.88 -1.70
CA LEU A 90 -35.76 -17.96 -0.81
C LEU A 90 -34.23 -18.17 -0.75
N GLU A 91 -33.70 -19.36 -1.07
CA GLU A 91 -32.26 -19.62 -0.90
C GLU A 91 -31.38 -19.00 -2.01
N ASP A 92 -31.81 -18.96 -3.24
CA ASP A 92 -31.06 -18.38 -4.36
C ASP A 92 -31.07 -16.85 -4.32
N ASP A 93 -32.18 -16.23 -3.89
CA ASP A 93 -32.30 -14.79 -3.71
C ASP A 93 -31.50 -14.27 -2.50
N GLU A 94 -31.36 -15.03 -1.42
CA GLU A 94 -30.50 -14.67 -0.30
C GLU A 94 -29.02 -14.70 -0.66
N LEU A 95 -28.57 -15.63 -1.47
CA LEU A 95 -27.18 -15.72 -1.96
C LEU A 95 -26.84 -14.59 -2.94
N GLU A 96 -27.77 -14.23 -3.82
CA GLU A 96 -27.62 -13.10 -4.73
C GLU A 96 -27.67 -11.76 -3.99
N ASN A 97 -28.51 -11.62 -2.98
CA ASN A 97 -28.57 -10.44 -2.09
C ASN A 97 -27.33 -10.32 -1.20
N LYS A 98 -26.77 -11.42 -0.67
CA LYS A 98 -25.47 -11.42 0.05
C LYS A 98 -24.33 -11.00 -0.86
N LYS A 99 -24.30 -11.41 -2.11
CA LYS A 99 -23.29 -11.04 -3.10
C LYS A 99 -23.44 -9.59 -3.58
N LYS A 100 -24.66 -9.08 -3.68
CA LYS A 100 -24.97 -7.68 -4.01
C LYS A 100 -24.68 -6.72 -2.84
N ASN A 101 -24.76 -7.17 -1.59
CA ASN A 101 -24.50 -6.38 -0.38
C ASN A 101 -23.04 -6.43 0.10
N SER A 102 -22.14 -7.17 -0.59
CA SER A 102 -20.73 -7.21 -0.25
C SER A 102 -20.04 -5.90 -0.65
N LEU A 103 -19.23 -5.37 0.25
CA LEU A 103 -18.38 -4.21 -0.03
C LEU A 103 -17.39 -4.54 -1.17
N PRO A 104 -17.01 -3.58 -2.02
CA PRO A 104 -16.25 -3.81 -3.25
C PRO A 104 -14.75 -4.07 -3.01
N PHE A 105 -14.44 -4.92 -2.03
CA PHE A 105 -13.06 -5.16 -1.60
C PHE A 105 -12.18 -5.83 -2.66
N GLU A 106 -12.75 -6.68 -3.53
CA GLU A 106 -12.01 -7.29 -4.65
C GLU A 106 -11.53 -6.21 -5.62
N LYS A 107 -12.43 -5.30 -6.03
CA LYS A 107 -12.08 -4.18 -6.92
C LYS A 107 -11.07 -3.22 -6.27
N ILE A 108 -11.14 -3.05 -4.95
CA ILE A 108 -10.16 -2.24 -4.20
C ILE A 108 -8.79 -2.93 -4.24
N ASN A 109 -8.72 -4.26 -4.10
CA ASN A 109 -7.47 -4.99 -4.20
C ASN A 109 -6.82 -4.85 -5.59
N ASP A 110 -7.57 -4.99 -6.68
CA ASP A 110 -7.05 -4.79 -8.04
C ASP A 110 -6.43 -3.39 -8.21
N MET A 111 -7.15 -2.37 -7.75
CA MET A 111 -6.65 -0.99 -7.82
C MET A 111 -5.42 -0.79 -6.94
N ARG A 112 -5.30 -1.52 -5.84
CA ARG A 112 -4.13 -1.47 -4.95
C ARG A 112 -2.87 -2.00 -5.63
N TYR A 113 -2.96 -3.09 -6.39
CA TYR A 113 -1.81 -3.55 -7.19
C TYR A 113 -1.37 -2.52 -8.23
N THR A 114 -2.32 -1.75 -8.79
CA THR A 114 -1.98 -0.62 -9.68
C THR A 114 -1.26 0.50 -8.93
N ASP A 115 -1.74 0.89 -7.73
CA ASP A 115 -1.02 1.84 -6.87
C ASP A 115 0.40 1.35 -6.58
N TRP A 116 0.54 0.10 -6.15
CA TRP A 116 1.84 -0.47 -5.82
C TRP A 116 2.77 -0.58 -7.02
N ALA A 117 2.26 -0.92 -8.20
CA ALA A 117 3.07 -0.96 -9.43
C ALA A 117 3.69 0.41 -9.79
N ILE A 118 3.05 1.51 -9.39
CA ILE A 118 3.56 2.87 -9.62
C ILE A 118 4.37 3.36 -8.41
N SER A 119 3.85 3.19 -7.20
CA SER A 119 4.46 3.77 -5.99
C SER A 119 5.69 3.01 -5.51
N THR A 120 5.74 1.67 -5.62
CA THR A 120 6.87 0.90 -5.10
C THR A 120 8.19 1.13 -5.85
N PRO A 121 8.24 1.30 -7.19
CA PRO A 121 9.45 1.76 -7.87
C PRO A 121 10.01 3.07 -7.34
N LEU A 122 9.13 4.04 -7.05
CA LEU A 122 9.54 5.31 -6.47
C LEU A 122 10.08 5.15 -5.05
N MET A 123 9.42 4.34 -4.22
CA MET A 123 9.88 4.03 -2.86
C MET A 123 11.24 3.34 -2.86
N LEU A 124 11.48 2.39 -3.78
CA LEU A 124 12.78 1.73 -3.93
C LEU A 124 13.86 2.68 -4.42
N LEU A 125 13.51 3.62 -5.31
CA LEU A 125 14.44 4.67 -5.75
C LEU A 125 14.83 5.57 -4.58
N VAL A 126 13.86 6.01 -3.77
CA VAL A 126 14.14 6.79 -2.56
C VAL A 126 15.03 6.03 -1.59
N LEU A 127 14.72 4.76 -1.31
CA LEU A 127 15.56 3.91 -0.46
C LEU A 127 17.01 3.85 -0.97
N CYS A 128 17.19 3.56 -2.26
CA CYS A 128 18.52 3.51 -2.88
C CYS A 128 19.25 4.84 -2.83
N MET A 129 18.54 5.96 -3.01
CA MET A 129 19.12 7.31 -2.92
C MET A 129 19.54 7.64 -1.49
N VAL A 130 18.72 7.32 -0.49
CA VAL A 130 19.02 7.59 0.93
C VAL A 130 20.19 6.72 1.40
N LEU A 131 20.19 5.41 1.11
CA LEU A 131 21.30 4.52 1.43
C LEU A 131 22.59 4.95 0.69
N GLY A 132 22.42 5.40 -0.56
CA GLY A 132 23.54 5.93 -1.35
C GLY A 132 24.12 7.22 -0.76
N LEU A 133 23.30 8.12 -0.24
CA LEU A 133 23.75 9.33 0.47
C LEU A 133 24.57 8.97 1.73
N GLU A 134 24.04 8.08 2.55
CA GLU A 134 24.66 7.65 3.80
C GLU A 134 26.01 6.95 3.58
N ASN A 135 26.07 6.07 2.57
CA ASN A 135 27.25 5.25 2.29
C ASN A 135 28.15 5.83 1.18
N LYS A 136 27.84 7.04 0.69
CA LYS A 136 28.58 7.74 -0.38
C LYS A 136 28.67 6.94 -1.68
N ILE A 137 27.60 6.22 -2.00
CA ILE A 137 27.43 5.40 -3.21
C ILE A 137 26.40 6.08 -4.13
N THR A 138 26.70 6.19 -5.42
CA THR A 138 25.73 6.67 -6.40
C THR A 138 24.80 5.55 -6.83
N VAL A 139 23.53 5.89 -7.11
CA VAL A 139 22.57 4.93 -7.66
C VAL A 139 23.05 4.53 -9.06
N LYS A 140 23.29 3.22 -9.25
CA LYS A 140 23.73 2.64 -10.53
C LYS A 140 22.50 2.11 -11.28
N PHE A 141 22.42 2.42 -12.57
CA PHE A 141 21.27 2.09 -13.41
C PHE A 141 21.00 0.57 -13.48
N ILE A 142 21.99 -0.25 -13.80
CA ILE A 142 21.81 -1.70 -13.99
C ILE A 142 21.33 -2.41 -12.73
N PRO A 143 21.95 -2.25 -11.54
CA PRO A 143 21.40 -2.82 -10.30
C PRO A 143 19.99 -2.32 -9.97
N PHE A 144 19.68 -1.06 -10.26
CA PHE A 144 18.36 -0.52 -10.00
C PHE A 144 17.28 -1.17 -10.90
N ILE A 145 17.56 -1.39 -12.19
CA ILE A 145 16.66 -2.14 -13.08
C ILE A 145 16.42 -3.57 -12.58
N LEU A 146 17.46 -4.23 -12.06
CA LEU A 146 17.31 -5.57 -11.48
C LEU A 146 16.41 -5.55 -10.22
N ILE A 147 16.56 -4.54 -9.36
CA ILE A 147 15.69 -4.33 -8.20
C ILE A 147 14.23 -4.14 -8.65
N LEU A 148 13.99 -3.33 -9.70
CA LEU A 148 12.64 -3.12 -10.25
C LEU A 148 12.07 -4.40 -10.86
N LEU A 149 12.88 -5.18 -11.56
CA LEU A 149 12.45 -6.46 -12.10
C LEU A 149 11.95 -7.40 -10.99
N PHE A 150 12.71 -7.56 -9.92
CA PHE A 150 12.30 -8.39 -8.78
C PHE A 150 11.08 -7.82 -8.07
N ASN A 151 10.94 -6.49 -7.97
CA ASN A 151 9.74 -5.85 -7.44
C ASN A 151 8.50 -6.21 -8.27
N PHE A 152 8.56 -6.10 -9.59
CA PHE A 152 7.42 -6.43 -10.45
C PHE A 152 7.10 -7.93 -10.46
N LEU A 153 8.10 -8.81 -10.37
CA LEU A 153 7.89 -10.25 -10.24
C LEU A 153 7.24 -10.59 -8.88
N MET A 154 7.65 -9.92 -7.80
CA MET A 154 7.03 -10.05 -6.48
C MET A 154 5.56 -9.62 -6.50
N LEU A 155 5.26 -8.43 -7.02
CA LEU A 155 3.88 -7.92 -7.13
C LEU A 155 3.04 -8.79 -8.07
N GLY A 156 3.60 -9.18 -9.21
CA GLY A 156 2.93 -10.04 -10.19
C GLY A 156 2.55 -11.40 -9.62
N SER A 157 3.43 -12.02 -8.82
CA SER A 157 3.11 -13.30 -8.17
C SER A 157 1.93 -13.15 -7.20
N GLY A 158 1.89 -12.09 -6.40
CA GLY A 158 0.78 -11.79 -5.52
C GLY A 158 -0.53 -11.55 -6.29
N TYR A 159 -0.48 -10.77 -7.37
CA TYR A 159 -1.64 -10.47 -8.20
C TYR A 159 -2.21 -11.71 -8.89
N ILE A 160 -1.35 -12.58 -9.43
CA ILE A 160 -1.76 -13.87 -10.03
C ILE A 160 -2.46 -14.77 -8.99
N GLY A 161 -2.03 -14.71 -7.73
CA GLY A 161 -2.70 -15.39 -6.62
C GLY A 161 -4.07 -14.79 -6.28
N GLU A 162 -4.23 -13.46 -6.33
CA GLU A 162 -5.55 -12.81 -6.15
C GLU A 162 -6.52 -13.16 -7.28
N LEU A 163 -6.02 -13.35 -8.50
CA LEU A 163 -6.82 -13.82 -9.65
C LEU A 163 -7.16 -15.32 -9.58
N GLY A 164 -6.65 -16.06 -8.61
CA GLY A 164 -6.95 -17.49 -8.41
C GLY A 164 -6.17 -18.46 -9.30
N TYR A 165 -5.19 -17.99 -10.09
CA TYR A 165 -4.33 -18.88 -10.90
C TYR A 165 -3.30 -19.64 -10.05
N LEU A 166 -2.96 -19.12 -8.87
CA LEU A 166 -2.12 -19.77 -7.88
C LEU A 166 -2.86 -19.81 -6.55
N THR A 167 -2.55 -20.79 -5.71
CA THR A 167 -3.01 -20.74 -4.32
C THR A 167 -2.35 -19.56 -3.60
N THR A 168 -3.03 -18.98 -2.61
CA THR A 168 -2.49 -17.86 -1.81
C THR A 168 -1.10 -18.20 -1.25
N THR A 169 -0.89 -19.44 -0.80
CA THR A 169 0.41 -19.88 -0.27
C THR A 169 1.49 -19.95 -1.36
N GLN A 170 1.17 -20.50 -2.55
CA GLN A 170 2.14 -20.55 -3.65
C GLN A 170 2.54 -19.14 -4.11
N ALA A 171 1.56 -18.27 -4.32
CA ALA A 171 1.80 -16.88 -4.70
C ALA A 171 2.69 -16.15 -3.69
N ASN A 172 2.43 -16.35 -2.40
CA ASN A 172 3.19 -15.75 -1.32
C ASN A 172 4.64 -16.27 -1.26
N VAL A 173 4.85 -17.58 -1.39
CA VAL A 173 6.21 -18.17 -1.40
C VAL A 173 7.02 -17.63 -2.59
N ILE A 174 6.44 -17.60 -3.79
CA ILE A 174 7.09 -17.02 -4.98
C ILE A 174 7.37 -15.53 -4.76
N GLY A 175 6.43 -14.79 -4.19
CA GLY A 175 6.61 -13.39 -3.83
C GLY A 175 7.77 -13.18 -2.88
N PHE A 176 7.90 -13.99 -1.83
CA PHE A 176 9.02 -13.90 -0.88
C PHE A 176 10.37 -14.27 -1.52
N ILE A 177 10.42 -15.17 -2.48
CA ILE A 177 11.67 -15.44 -3.23
C ILE A 177 12.14 -14.15 -3.92
N PHE A 178 11.27 -13.47 -4.67
CA PHE A 178 11.63 -12.22 -5.34
C PHE A 178 11.87 -11.07 -4.35
N PHE A 179 11.18 -11.03 -3.24
CA PHE A 179 11.43 -10.11 -2.13
C PHE A 179 12.86 -10.24 -1.61
N PHE A 180 13.33 -11.46 -1.32
CA PHE A 180 14.69 -11.68 -0.83
C PHE A 180 15.74 -11.39 -1.91
N LEU A 181 15.48 -11.70 -3.18
CA LEU A 181 16.36 -11.33 -4.28
C LEU A 181 16.48 -9.82 -4.44
N MET A 182 15.38 -9.09 -4.33
CA MET A 182 15.34 -7.64 -4.41
C MET A 182 16.12 -6.99 -3.26
N TYR A 183 15.81 -7.33 -2.01
CA TYR A 183 16.50 -6.77 -0.86
C TYR A 183 17.94 -7.27 -0.75
N GLY A 184 18.22 -8.50 -1.14
CA GLY A 184 19.59 -9.02 -1.27
C GLY A 184 20.42 -8.22 -2.28
N THR A 185 19.83 -7.81 -3.40
CA THR A 185 20.48 -6.94 -4.38
C THR A 185 20.76 -5.55 -3.77
N ILE A 186 19.79 -4.96 -3.08
CA ILE A 186 19.97 -3.67 -2.38
C ILE A 186 21.10 -3.78 -1.34
N TRP A 187 21.09 -4.86 -0.54
CA TRP A 187 22.14 -5.12 0.43
C TRP A 187 23.53 -5.19 -0.23
N ASN A 188 23.66 -6.00 -1.28
CA ASN A 188 24.93 -6.20 -1.97
C ASN A 188 25.47 -4.89 -2.58
N VAL A 189 24.60 -4.03 -3.09
CA VAL A 189 25.02 -2.76 -3.74
C VAL A 189 25.33 -1.67 -2.72
N TYR A 190 24.50 -1.53 -1.67
CA TYR A 190 24.57 -0.37 -0.77
C TYR A 190 25.09 -0.68 0.63
N MET A 191 25.05 -1.95 1.08
CA MET A 191 25.34 -2.34 2.46
C MET A 191 26.65 -3.14 2.61
N THR A 192 27.41 -3.38 1.55
CA THR A 192 28.68 -4.13 1.61
C THR A 192 29.93 -3.25 1.79
N SER A 193 29.76 -1.92 1.96
CA SER A 193 30.90 -1.03 2.16
C SER A 193 31.56 -1.27 3.54
N LYS A 194 32.88 -1.01 3.62
CA LYS A 194 33.69 -1.26 4.84
C LYS A 194 33.24 -0.51 6.11
N LYS A 195 32.32 0.47 5.98
CA LYS A 195 31.74 1.22 7.10
C LYS A 195 30.25 1.45 6.85
N ILE A 196 29.44 0.43 7.15
CA ILE A 196 28.01 0.60 7.20
C ILE A 196 27.69 1.50 8.40
N THR A 197 26.95 2.60 8.17
CA THR A 197 26.49 3.44 9.27
C THR A 197 25.32 2.75 9.99
N LYS A 198 25.21 2.98 11.30
CA LYS A 198 24.07 2.47 12.07
C LYS A 198 22.73 2.94 11.48
N GLN A 199 22.69 4.17 10.96
CA GLN A 199 21.54 4.78 10.31
C GLN A 199 21.12 4.03 9.05
N SER A 200 22.09 3.73 8.15
CA SER A 200 21.81 2.93 6.95
C SER A 200 21.22 1.58 7.28
N PHE A 201 21.76 0.90 8.30
CA PHE A 201 21.22 -0.40 8.73
C PHE A 201 19.79 -0.29 9.24
N ILE A 202 19.48 0.71 10.06
CA ILE A 202 18.13 0.93 10.59
C ILE A 202 17.14 1.21 9.45
N ILE A 203 17.49 2.09 8.50
CA ILE A 203 16.65 2.43 7.36
C ILE A 203 16.38 1.19 6.51
N TYR A 204 17.43 0.43 6.17
CA TYR A 204 17.29 -0.81 5.41
C TYR A 204 16.41 -1.83 6.14
N ALA A 205 16.67 -2.09 7.40
CA ALA A 205 15.89 -3.04 8.21
C ALA A 205 14.43 -2.63 8.35
N LEU A 206 14.14 -1.33 8.53
CA LEU A 206 12.78 -0.79 8.58
C LEU A 206 12.01 -1.12 7.29
N PHE A 207 12.61 -0.88 6.12
CA PHE A 207 11.98 -1.20 4.85
C PHE A 207 11.76 -2.71 4.67
N VAL A 208 12.76 -3.53 4.99
CA VAL A 208 12.63 -4.99 4.93
C VAL A 208 11.47 -5.48 5.81
N ILE A 209 11.40 -5.02 7.06
CA ILE A 209 10.36 -5.44 8.01
C ILE A 209 8.97 -4.98 7.53
N LEU A 210 8.81 -3.68 7.20
CA LEU A 210 7.52 -3.16 6.77
C LEU A 210 7.01 -3.88 5.52
N TRP A 211 7.88 -4.14 4.55
CA TRP A 211 7.48 -4.80 3.31
C TRP A 211 7.23 -6.30 3.49
N ALA A 212 7.98 -6.98 4.34
CA ALA A 212 7.71 -8.38 4.68
C ALA A 212 6.31 -8.56 5.31
N LEU A 213 5.85 -7.59 6.10
CA LEU A 213 4.53 -7.62 6.72
C LEU A 213 3.37 -7.61 5.69
N TYR A 214 3.56 -7.05 4.48
CA TYR A 214 2.55 -7.17 3.42
C TYR A 214 2.32 -8.64 3.04
N GLY A 215 3.39 -9.44 2.93
CA GLY A 215 3.28 -10.87 2.68
C GLY A 215 2.61 -11.64 3.84
N VAL A 216 2.79 -11.19 5.08
CA VAL A 216 2.08 -11.77 6.24
C VAL A 216 0.59 -11.47 6.14
N PHE A 217 0.20 -10.22 5.89
CA PHE A 217 -1.22 -9.85 5.75
C PHE A 217 -1.86 -10.46 4.49
N TYR A 218 -1.09 -10.76 3.45
CA TYR A 218 -1.57 -11.45 2.26
C TYR A 218 -2.21 -12.81 2.57
N GLN A 219 -1.73 -13.52 3.60
CA GLN A 219 -2.25 -14.82 4.04
C GLN A 219 -3.49 -14.72 4.94
N THR A 220 -3.88 -13.52 5.34
CA THR A 220 -5.00 -13.34 6.28
C THR A 220 -6.35 -13.22 5.57
N GLN A 221 -7.44 -13.32 6.36
CA GLN A 221 -8.80 -13.09 5.85
C GLN A 221 -8.96 -11.68 5.27
N GLN A 222 -9.84 -11.52 4.26
CA GLN A 222 -10.03 -10.31 3.47
C GLN A 222 -10.09 -9.00 4.28
N LEU A 223 -10.90 -8.93 5.33
CA LEU A 223 -11.02 -7.71 6.14
C LEU A 223 -9.72 -7.38 6.90
N THR A 224 -9.04 -8.41 7.42
CA THR A 224 -7.75 -8.26 8.13
C THR A 224 -6.65 -7.86 7.14
N LYS A 225 -6.64 -8.48 5.95
CA LYS A 225 -5.72 -8.16 4.86
C LYS A 225 -5.82 -6.68 4.46
N ILE A 226 -7.03 -6.20 4.19
CA ILE A 226 -7.26 -4.80 3.78
C ILE A 226 -6.87 -3.83 4.88
N PHE A 227 -7.28 -4.10 6.11
CA PHE A 227 -6.89 -3.27 7.27
C PHE A 227 -5.37 -3.22 7.43
N GLY A 228 -4.71 -4.39 7.38
CA GLY A 228 -3.26 -4.50 7.47
C GLY A 228 -2.55 -3.71 6.37
N TYR A 229 -3.02 -3.80 5.13
CA TYR A 229 -2.47 -3.03 4.02
C TYR A 229 -2.63 -1.52 4.20
N ASN A 230 -3.78 -1.05 4.71
CA ASN A 230 -3.97 0.38 5.00
C ASN A 230 -2.99 0.87 6.07
N ILE A 231 -2.80 0.10 7.13
CA ILE A 231 -1.83 0.43 8.19
C ILE A 231 -0.40 0.37 7.65
N LEU A 232 -0.06 -0.62 6.83
CA LEU A 232 1.28 -0.71 6.25
C LEU A 232 1.55 0.43 5.27
N ASP A 233 0.58 0.83 4.44
CA ASP A 233 0.71 2.01 3.57
C ASP A 233 0.89 3.29 4.39
N LEU A 234 0.19 3.45 5.52
CA LEU A 234 0.39 4.56 6.43
C LEU A 234 1.83 4.62 6.94
N PHE A 235 2.39 3.48 7.36
CA PHE A 235 3.75 3.43 7.89
C PHE A 235 4.80 3.51 6.78
N SER A 236 4.67 2.74 5.71
CA SER A 236 5.70 2.60 4.67
C SER A 236 5.74 3.77 3.68
N LYS A 237 4.66 4.53 3.56
CA LYS A 237 4.58 5.70 2.67
C LYS A 237 4.52 7.01 3.47
N ALA A 238 3.47 7.21 4.29
CA ALA A 238 3.29 8.49 4.96
C ALA A 238 4.33 8.72 6.08
N PHE A 239 4.48 7.80 7.01
CA PHE A 239 5.42 8.00 8.13
C PHE A 239 6.88 7.89 7.71
N VAL A 240 7.20 7.05 6.72
CA VAL A 240 8.54 7.01 6.12
C VAL A 240 8.86 8.33 5.43
N GLY A 241 7.93 8.93 4.70
CA GLY A 241 8.11 10.24 4.07
C GLY A 241 8.37 11.34 5.10
N ILE A 242 7.58 11.39 6.19
CA ILE A 242 7.80 12.32 7.31
C ILE A 242 9.16 12.05 7.98
N PHE A 243 9.52 10.78 8.19
CA PHE A 243 10.81 10.41 8.75
C PHE A 243 11.97 10.90 7.88
N PHE A 244 11.91 10.70 6.56
CA PHE A 244 12.95 11.19 5.66
C PHE A 244 13.00 12.72 5.60
N TRP A 245 11.86 13.40 5.66
CA TRP A 245 11.84 14.85 5.79
C TRP A 245 12.60 15.30 7.05
N ILE A 246 12.25 14.79 8.24
CA ILE A 246 12.92 15.15 9.49
C ILE A 246 14.41 14.81 9.45
N TYR A 247 14.73 13.59 9.01
CA TYR A 247 16.09 13.04 9.02
C TYR A 247 17.04 13.80 8.09
N LEU A 248 16.61 14.05 6.85
CA LEU A 248 17.46 14.68 5.83
C LEU A 248 17.57 16.19 6.00
N THR A 249 16.54 16.85 6.50
CA THR A 249 16.54 18.30 6.71
C THR A 249 17.11 18.70 8.07
N LYS A 250 17.29 17.74 8.97
CA LYS A 250 17.72 17.98 10.36
C LYS A 250 16.83 19.01 11.07
N THR A 251 15.55 19.04 10.72
CA THR A 251 14.56 19.96 11.29
C THR A 251 14.41 19.78 12.80
N ILE A 252 14.58 18.55 13.29
CA ILE A 252 14.62 18.24 14.72
C ILE A 252 16.04 17.78 15.03
N LYS A 253 16.72 18.50 15.94
CA LYS A 253 18.01 18.09 16.48
C LYS A 253 17.73 17.11 17.63
N PHE A 254 18.07 15.85 17.45
CA PHE A 254 18.10 14.84 18.51
C PHE A 254 19.44 14.84 19.19
#